data_5b9c80a6eba2c799d9976679d2f3a2dc
#
_entry.id   5b9c80a6eba2c799d9976679d2f3a2dc
#
_cell.length_a   1.000
_cell.length_b   1.000
_cell.length_c   1.000
_cell.angle_alpha   90.00
_cell.angle_beta   90.00
_cell.angle_gamma   90.00
#
_symmetry.space_group_name_H-M   'P 1'
#
loop_
_entity.id
_entity.type
_entity.pdbx_description
1 polymer ?
#
loop_
_entity_poly.entity_id
_entity_poly.type
_entity_poly.pdbx_seq_one_letter_code
_entity_poly.pdbx_strand_id
1 'polypeptide(L)'
;MNQDNSILTFQVLKDDAGARLDAFLAGKVEDWSRVRLKKLIDEGDVTVNSESAKSSYKLRENDEIEIELVESDTIESFEPEDIPLEIIYEDEFFAIIDKKAGMVVHPGAGVKNGTLANAVAFRFNMPDSIFQIQNSSDEQSKIQNLRSKIGIVHRLDKDTSGLIVVAKNENVHEAIAEQFRNREVYKSYVALVHGLMRENTGKIDMPLTRDPRNRLKMAVQTGGRNALSLWKVRQRFERFTLLDVEIKTGRTHQIRVHLAYKNNPVVGDETYNEGRDKTVADVNIRQAIVNLNRFFLHAEKLSFTHPKTSEKMNFYAPLAMELNEFLKVLKNA
;
A
#
# COMPACT_ATOMS: atom_id res chain seq x y z
N MET A 1 16.02 -14.26 13.43
CA MET A 1 16.00 -13.64 14.78
C MET A 1 14.57 -13.17 14.99
N ASN A 2 13.91 -13.69 16.02
CA ASN A 2 12.52 -13.34 16.35
C ASN A 2 12.50 -11.87 16.76
N GLN A 3 11.68 -11.06 16.06
CA GLN A 3 11.29 -9.74 16.58
C GLN A 3 10.32 -10.01 17.74
N ASP A 4 10.76 -9.72 18.97
CA ASP A 4 9.87 -9.69 20.14
C ASP A 4 8.94 -8.48 20.00
N ASN A 5 7.75 -8.70 19.43
CA ASN A 5 6.64 -7.77 19.57
C ASN A 5 6.23 -7.80 21.05
N SER A 6 6.54 -6.75 21.80
CA SER A 6 6.10 -6.66 23.19
C SER A 6 4.62 -6.32 23.25
N ILE A 7 3.81 -7.27 23.71
CA ILE A 7 2.41 -7.03 24.05
C ILE A 7 2.39 -6.56 25.51
N LEU A 8 1.85 -5.35 25.73
CA LEU A 8 1.59 -4.85 27.08
C LEU A 8 0.10 -4.96 27.38
N THR A 9 -0.22 -5.40 28.58
CA THR A 9 -1.59 -5.50 29.06
C THR A 9 -1.76 -4.58 30.29
N PHE A 10 -2.83 -3.77 30.29
CA PHE A 10 -3.16 -2.89 31.39
C PHE A 10 -4.58 -3.16 31.87
N GLN A 11 -4.77 -3.20 33.17
CA GLN A 11 -6.09 -3.20 33.77
C GLN A 11 -6.43 -1.79 34.28
N VAL A 12 -7.61 -1.29 33.91
CA VAL A 12 -8.07 0.04 34.29
C VAL A 12 -8.52 0.03 35.74
N LEU A 13 -7.88 0.83 36.57
CA LEU A 13 -8.21 1.01 37.96
C LEU A 13 -9.33 2.08 38.12
N LYS A 14 -9.94 2.12 39.28
CA LYS A 14 -11.03 3.08 39.61
C LYS A 14 -10.62 4.53 39.37
N ASP A 15 -9.38 4.90 39.69
CA ASP A 15 -8.87 6.27 39.51
C ASP A 15 -8.62 6.64 38.03
N ASP A 16 -8.44 5.66 37.15
CA ASP A 16 -8.26 5.86 35.72
C ASP A 16 -9.59 5.82 34.94
N ALA A 17 -10.71 5.47 35.62
CA ALA A 17 -12.01 5.38 34.97
C ALA A 17 -12.50 6.76 34.50
N GLY A 18 -13.07 6.82 33.29
CA GLY A 18 -13.50 8.06 32.62
C GLY A 18 -12.38 8.75 31.81
N ALA A 19 -11.13 8.33 31.95
CA ALA A 19 -10.04 8.81 31.10
C ALA A 19 -10.27 8.38 29.63
N ARG A 20 -9.69 9.11 28.70
CA ARG A 20 -9.67 8.71 27.30
C ARG A 20 -8.57 7.66 27.10
N LEU A 21 -8.84 6.64 26.26
CA LEU A 21 -7.90 5.58 25.95
C LEU A 21 -6.54 6.12 25.45
N ASP A 22 -6.55 7.10 24.56
CA ASP A 22 -5.32 7.73 24.03
C ASP A 22 -4.51 8.48 25.12
N ALA A 23 -5.19 9.08 26.09
CA ALA A 23 -4.55 9.80 27.19
C ALA A 23 -4.03 8.84 28.27
N PHE A 24 -4.77 7.79 28.59
CA PHE A 24 -4.38 6.76 29.53
C PHE A 24 -3.11 6.05 29.07
N LEU A 25 -3.08 5.58 27.82
CA LEU A 25 -1.91 4.91 27.26
C LEU A 25 -0.69 5.83 27.23
N ALA A 26 -0.84 7.11 26.91
CA ALA A 26 0.25 8.07 26.92
C ALA A 26 0.86 8.30 28.33
N GLY A 27 0.13 8.00 29.39
CA GLY A 27 0.62 8.03 30.76
C GLY A 27 1.21 6.71 31.26
N LYS A 28 0.97 5.59 30.57
CA LYS A 28 1.40 4.24 31.00
C LYS A 28 2.49 3.64 30.13
N VAL A 29 2.62 4.07 28.87
CA VAL A 29 3.63 3.54 27.93
C VAL A 29 4.74 4.57 27.81
N GLU A 30 5.87 4.29 28.45
CA GLU A 30 7.05 5.13 28.39
C GLU A 30 7.60 5.18 26.96
N ASP A 31 8.24 6.29 26.58
CA ASP A 31 8.86 6.54 25.28
C ASP A 31 7.90 6.59 24.06
N TRP A 32 6.56 6.57 24.30
CA TRP A 32 5.58 6.64 23.22
C TRP A 32 4.73 7.90 23.28
N SER A 33 4.77 8.69 22.19
CA SER A 33 3.94 9.90 22.12
C SER A 33 2.45 9.54 21.99
N ARG A 34 1.58 10.41 22.52
CA ARG A 34 0.12 10.26 22.40
C ARG A 34 -0.35 10.12 20.96
N VAL A 35 0.33 10.78 20.01
CA VAL A 35 0.01 10.70 18.58
C VAL A 35 0.31 9.31 18.04
N ARG A 36 1.45 8.73 18.44
CA ARG A 36 1.85 7.37 18.07
C ARG A 36 0.88 6.33 18.64
N LEU A 37 0.51 6.47 19.91
CA LEU A 37 -0.46 5.59 20.57
C LEU A 37 -1.86 5.70 19.94
N LYS A 38 -2.29 6.91 19.60
CA LYS A 38 -3.55 7.12 18.86
C LYS A 38 -3.54 6.38 17.52
N LYS A 39 -2.40 6.34 16.82
CA LYS A 39 -2.28 5.61 15.57
C LYS A 39 -2.42 4.11 15.77
N LEU A 40 -1.77 3.52 16.78
CA LEU A 40 -1.94 2.10 17.10
C LEU A 40 -3.41 1.78 17.39
N ILE A 41 -4.09 2.67 18.11
CA ILE A 41 -5.55 2.52 18.37
C ILE A 41 -6.33 2.55 17.04
N ASP A 42 -6.05 3.51 16.17
CA ASP A 42 -6.76 3.68 14.90
C ASP A 42 -6.43 2.55 13.88
N GLU A 43 -5.27 1.91 14.03
CA GLU A 43 -4.84 0.76 13.23
C GLU A 43 -5.34 -0.58 13.79
N GLY A 44 -5.86 -0.58 15.02
CA GLY A 44 -6.39 -1.78 15.69
C GLY A 44 -5.32 -2.57 16.44
N ASP A 45 -4.15 -1.96 16.71
CA ASP A 45 -3.06 -2.53 17.49
C ASP A 45 -3.28 -2.36 19.01
N VAL A 46 -4.42 -1.74 19.36
CA VAL A 46 -4.92 -1.62 20.74
C VAL A 46 -6.33 -2.15 20.78
N THR A 47 -6.59 -3.04 21.73
CA THR A 47 -7.93 -3.53 22.04
C THR A 47 -8.33 -3.20 23.48
N VAL A 48 -9.63 -3.07 23.72
CA VAL A 48 -10.22 -2.95 25.04
C VAL A 48 -11.20 -4.12 25.19
N ASN A 49 -10.99 -4.96 26.19
CA ASN A 49 -11.77 -6.20 26.40
C ASN A 49 -11.80 -7.07 25.12
N SER A 50 -10.65 -7.18 24.45
CA SER A 50 -10.46 -7.91 23.17
C SER A 50 -11.22 -7.33 21.97
N GLU A 51 -11.82 -6.13 22.08
CA GLU A 51 -12.50 -5.44 20.99
C GLU A 51 -11.77 -4.15 20.58
N SER A 52 -11.85 -3.81 19.27
CA SER A 52 -11.29 -2.54 18.77
C SER A 52 -12.02 -1.34 19.35
N ALA A 53 -11.29 -0.38 19.88
CA ALA A 53 -11.85 0.84 20.47
C ALA A 53 -11.39 2.09 19.71
N LYS A 54 -12.15 3.19 19.84
CA LYS A 54 -11.73 4.51 19.33
C LYS A 54 -10.76 5.17 20.31
N SER A 55 -9.85 6.00 19.83
CA SER A 55 -8.91 6.77 20.66
C SER A 55 -9.61 7.64 21.72
N SER A 56 -10.88 8.03 21.46
CA SER A 56 -11.72 8.79 22.37
C SER A 56 -12.53 7.93 23.34
N TYR A 57 -12.39 6.61 23.30
CA TYR A 57 -13.11 5.70 24.21
C TYR A 57 -12.87 6.11 25.66
N LYS A 58 -13.95 6.15 26.44
CA LYS A 58 -13.91 6.44 27.88
C LYS A 58 -13.77 5.13 28.63
N LEU A 59 -12.63 4.97 29.28
CA LEU A 59 -12.30 3.77 30.03
C LEU A 59 -13.26 3.56 31.21
N ARG A 60 -13.55 2.32 31.49
CA ARG A 60 -14.36 1.87 32.63
C ARG A 60 -13.48 1.12 33.61
N GLU A 61 -13.83 1.15 34.89
CA GLU A 61 -13.16 0.31 35.88
C GLU A 61 -13.20 -1.18 35.44
N ASN A 62 -12.09 -1.87 35.55
CA ASN A 62 -11.85 -3.24 35.12
C ASN A 62 -11.77 -3.47 33.60
N ASP A 63 -11.79 -2.43 32.76
CA ASP A 63 -11.43 -2.65 31.36
C ASP A 63 -10.02 -3.22 31.24
N GLU A 64 -9.85 -4.22 30.42
CA GLU A 64 -8.55 -4.80 30.04
C GLU A 64 -8.10 -4.23 28.71
N ILE A 65 -6.94 -3.61 28.69
CA ILE A 65 -6.36 -2.99 27.49
C ILE A 65 -5.14 -3.78 27.08
N GLU A 66 -5.16 -4.32 25.89
CA GLU A 66 -3.98 -4.90 25.27
C GLU A 66 -3.45 -3.95 24.20
N ILE A 67 -2.14 -3.70 24.22
CA ILE A 67 -1.44 -2.93 23.21
C ILE A 67 -0.26 -3.74 22.68
N GLU A 68 -0.22 -3.96 21.40
CA GLU A 68 0.95 -4.50 20.73
C GLU A 68 1.86 -3.35 20.32
N LEU A 69 2.98 -3.23 21.05
CA LEU A 69 4.02 -2.28 20.69
C LEU A 69 4.77 -2.83 19.48
N VAL A 70 4.31 -2.49 18.30
CA VAL A 70 5.09 -2.72 17.09
C VAL A 70 6.20 -1.68 17.09
N GLU A 71 7.41 -2.06 17.46
CA GLU A 71 8.58 -1.23 17.16
C GLU A 71 8.63 -1.08 15.64
N SER A 72 8.21 0.08 15.15
CA SER A 72 8.55 0.43 13.78
C SER A 72 10.06 0.61 13.80
N ASP A 73 10.78 -0.19 13.02
CA ASP A 73 12.20 -0.01 12.79
C ASP A 73 12.45 1.48 12.59
N THR A 74 13.12 2.10 13.54
CA THR A 74 13.53 3.51 13.44
C THR A 74 14.30 3.63 12.13
N ILE A 75 13.85 4.51 11.24
CA ILE A 75 14.68 4.87 10.09
C ILE A 75 15.85 5.66 10.66
N GLU A 76 16.84 4.93 11.17
CA GLU A 76 18.03 5.53 11.81
C GLU A 76 18.90 6.21 10.76
N SER A 77 18.88 5.73 9.53
CA SER A 77 19.53 6.37 8.39
C SER A 77 18.71 6.11 7.11
N PHE A 78 18.57 7.13 6.31
CA PHE A 78 18.07 7.04 4.95
C PHE A 78 19.19 7.51 4.03
N GLU A 79 19.66 6.63 3.14
CA GLU A 79 20.76 6.93 2.25
C GLU A 79 20.29 6.88 0.79
N PRO A 80 20.69 7.86 -0.04
CA PRO A 80 20.51 7.78 -1.49
C PRO A 80 21.30 6.61 -2.06
N GLU A 81 20.69 5.87 -3.00
CA GLU A 81 21.34 4.73 -3.65
C GLU A 81 21.24 4.85 -5.16
N ASP A 82 22.37 4.55 -5.85
CA ASP A 82 22.42 4.52 -7.32
C ASP A 82 21.72 3.25 -7.86
N ILE A 83 20.38 3.31 -7.84
CA ILE A 83 19.52 2.26 -8.39
C ILE A 83 18.92 2.75 -9.70
N PRO A 84 19.12 2.06 -10.83
CA PRO A 84 18.57 2.47 -12.12
C PRO A 84 17.06 2.56 -12.13
N LEU A 85 16.54 3.72 -12.53
CA LEU A 85 15.12 4.01 -12.68
C LEU A 85 14.74 4.08 -14.17
N GLU A 86 13.64 3.47 -14.53
CA GLU A 86 13.03 3.61 -15.86
C GLU A 86 12.10 4.83 -15.86
N ILE A 87 12.57 5.95 -16.40
CA ILE A 87 11.86 7.23 -16.43
C ILE A 87 11.09 7.32 -17.75
N ILE A 88 9.75 7.34 -17.66
CA ILE A 88 8.84 7.48 -18.82
C ILE A 88 8.69 8.94 -19.24
N TYR A 89 8.72 9.86 -18.25
CA TYR A 89 8.62 11.30 -18.47
C TYR A 89 9.33 12.04 -17.35
N GLU A 90 9.94 13.15 -17.67
CA GLU A 90 10.60 14.03 -16.71
C GLU A 90 10.56 15.47 -17.19
N ASP A 91 10.19 16.38 -16.31
CA ASP A 91 10.32 17.83 -16.50
C ASP A 91 10.94 18.50 -15.25
N GLU A 92 10.85 19.82 -15.15
CA GLU A 92 11.34 20.59 -13.99
C GLU A 92 10.55 20.28 -12.71
N PHE A 93 9.29 19.83 -12.81
CA PHE A 93 8.34 19.74 -11.71
C PHE A 93 8.20 18.31 -11.16
N PHE A 94 8.15 17.31 -12.02
CA PHE A 94 7.96 15.92 -11.62
C PHE A 94 8.58 14.91 -12.60
N ALA A 95 8.64 13.69 -12.18
CA ALA A 95 8.99 12.55 -13.03
C ALA A 95 7.93 11.46 -12.94
N ILE A 96 7.73 10.71 -14.03
CA ILE A 96 6.95 9.48 -14.09
C ILE A 96 7.89 8.32 -14.27
N ILE A 97 7.83 7.37 -13.36
CA ILE A 97 8.72 6.22 -13.32
C ILE A 97 7.91 4.96 -13.58
N ASP A 98 8.39 4.06 -14.42
CA ASP A 98 7.90 2.68 -14.52
C ASP A 98 8.60 1.85 -13.44
N LYS A 99 7.93 1.70 -12.31
CA LYS A 99 8.48 0.95 -11.16
C LYS A 99 8.53 -0.55 -11.50
N LYS A 100 9.69 -1.16 -11.37
CA LYS A 100 9.84 -2.62 -11.49
C LYS A 100 9.15 -3.35 -10.35
N ALA A 101 8.65 -4.57 -10.62
CA ALA A 101 8.22 -5.48 -9.57
C ALA A 101 9.39 -5.87 -8.67
N GLY A 102 9.11 -6.22 -7.41
CA GLY A 102 10.12 -6.53 -6.41
C GLY A 102 10.67 -5.31 -5.66
N MET A 103 10.50 -4.09 -6.21
CA MET A 103 10.97 -2.85 -5.59
C MET A 103 9.92 -2.28 -4.63
N VAL A 104 10.30 -2.12 -3.36
CA VAL A 104 9.49 -1.42 -2.34
C VAL A 104 9.53 0.08 -2.60
N VAL A 105 8.42 0.78 -2.37
CA VAL A 105 8.34 2.24 -2.63
C VAL A 105 9.08 3.05 -1.56
N HIS A 106 8.86 2.75 -0.29
CA HIS A 106 9.48 3.48 0.84
C HIS A 106 10.15 2.51 1.81
N PRO A 107 11.21 2.92 2.48
CA PRO A 107 11.71 2.19 3.64
C PRO A 107 10.60 1.96 4.67
N GLY A 108 10.67 0.85 5.37
CA GLY A 108 9.70 0.45 6.37
C GLY A 108 10.12 -0.85 7.03
N ALA A 109 9.25 -1.45 7.84
CA ALA A 109 9.54 -2.67 8.57
C ALA A 109 10.24 -3.73 7.72
N GLY A 110 11.49 -4.06 8.08
CA GLY A 110 12.31 -5.07 7.41
C GLY A 110 12.98 -4.66 6.10
N VAL A 111 12.73 -3.45 5.56
CA VAL A 111 13.37 -2.96 4.32
C VAL A 111 13.87 -1.53 4.54
N LYS A 112 15.16 -1.36 4.82
CA LYS A 112 15.78 -0.05 5.05
C LYS A 112 16.30 0.57 3.75
N ASN A 113 16.82 -0.23 2.84
CA ASN A 113 17.56 0.14 1.63
C ASN A 113 16.96 -0.53 0.39
N GLY A 114 17.43 -0.17 -0.80
CA GLY A 114 16.98 -0.77 -2.07
C GLY A 114 15.57 -0.35 -2.47
N THR A 115 15.07 0.76 -1.95
CA THR A 115 13.70 1.22 -2.24
C THR A 115 13.68 2.26 -3.36
N LEU A 116 12.49 2.47 -3.93
CA LEU A 116 12.29 3.56 -4.89
C LEU A 116 12.67 4.91 -4.28
N ALA A 117 12.40 5.13 -3.00
CA ALA A 117 12.77 6.35 -2.31
C ALA A 117 14.28 6.59 -2.30
N ASN A 118 15.10 5.54 -2.04
CA ASN A 118 16.57 5.64 -2.10
C ASN A 118 17.05 5.99 -3.51
N ALA A 119 16.48 5.34 -4.54
CA ALA A 119 16.81 5.60 -5.94
C ALA A 119 16.42 7.02 -6.38
N VAL A 120 15.24 7.49 -6.00
CA VAL A 120 14.73 8.85 -6.29
C VAL A 120 15.61 9.91 -5.64
N ALA A 121 15.98 9.70 -4.38
CA ALA A 121 16.85 10.61 -3.65
C ALA A 121 18.22 10.77 -4.32
N PHE A 122 18.81 9.68 -4.79
CA PHE A 122 20.07 9.71 -5.55
C PHE A 122 19.90 10.38 -6.92
N ARG A 123 18.90 9.93 -7.69
CA ARG A 123 18.69 10.39 -9.08
C ARG A 123 18.41 11.89 -9.19
N PHE A 124 17.67 12.46 -8.23
CA PHE A 124 17.31 13.87 -8.25
C PHE A 124 18.15 14.73 -7.31
N ASN A 125 19.27 14.19 -6.85
CA ASN A 125 20.28 14.89 -6.04
C ASN A 125 19.65 15.68 -4.87
N MET A 126 18.79 14.99 -4.12
CA MET A 126 18.05 15.58 -3.02
C MET A 126 19.01 16.04 -1.92
N PRO A 127 18.83 17.24 -1.33
CA PRO A 127 19.80 17.77 -0.37
C PRO A 127 19.89 16.92 0.92
N ASP A 128 21.09 16.82 1.50
CA ASP A 128 21.39 16.05 2.73
C ASP A 128 20.47 16.39 3.91
N SER A 129 19.94 17.64 3.96
CA SER A 129 18.97 18.05 4.96
C SER A 129 17.67 17.22 4.95
N ILE A 130 17.37 16.57 3.83
CA ILE A 130 16.22 15.64 3.70
C ILE A 130 16.49 14.33 4.48
N PHE A 131 17.76 13.93 4.56
CA PHE A 131 18.18 12.67 5.20
C PHE A 131 18.44 12.83 6.71
N GLN A 132 18.64 14.06 7.17
CA GLN A 132 18.68 14.35 8.60
C GLN A 132 17.24 14.30 9.13
N ILE A 133 16.86 13.12 9.57
CA ILE A 133 15.61 12.92 10.32
C ILE A 133 15.78 13.68 11.62
N GLN A 134 15.38 14.96 11.64
CA GLN A 134 15.40 15.74 12.87
C GLN A 134 14.62 14.98 13.93
N ASN A 135 15.15 14.97 15.15
CA ASN A 135 14.59 14.34 16.35
C ASN A 135 13.18 14.86 16.70
N SER A 136 12.22 14.66 15.82
CA SER A 136 10.82 14.74 16.19
C SER A 136 10.46 13.43 16.89
N SER A 137 9.86 13.52 18.04
CA SER A 137 9.44 12.37 18.87
C SER A 137 8.33 11.52 18.20
N ASP A 138 7.95 11.82 16.97
CA ASP A 138 6.87 11.15 16.22
C ASP A 138 7.39 10.61 14.89
N GLU A 139 7.49 9.30 14.79
CA GLU A 139 7.94 8.58 13.58
C GLU A 139 7.03 8.78 12.36
N GLN A 140 5.73 9.02 12.57
CA GLN A 140 4.84 9.31 11.45
C GLN A 140 5.12 10.66 10.83
N SER A 141 5.39 11.67 11.65
CA SER A 141 5.83 12.97 11.16
C SER A 141 7.17 12.83 10.44
N LYS A 142 8.08 11.96 10.90
CA LYS A 142 9.33 11.64 10.22
C LYS A 142 9.09 11.01 8.85
N ILE A 143 8.27 9.97 8.77
CA ILE A 143 7.94 9.28 7.52
C ILE A 143 7.14 10.19 6.59
N GLN A 144 6.20 10.95 7.10
CA GLN A 144 5.42 11.91 6.32
C GLN A 144 6.32 13.02 5.76
N ASN A 145 7.21 13.58 6.59
CA ASN A 145 8.18 14.59 6.17
C ASN A 145 9.18 14.02 5.16
N LEU A 146 9.66 12.79 5.36
CA LEU A 146 10.53 12.12 4.40
C LEU A 146 9.82 11.92 3.05
N ARG A 147 8.56 11.47 3.07
CA ARG A 147 7.76 11.28 1.84
C ARG A 147 7.54 12.57 1.07
N SER A 148 7.17 13.66 1.75
CA SER A 148 6.97 14.96 1.11
C SER A 148 8.28 15.50 0.52
N LYS A 149 9.37 15.34 1.23
CA LYS A 149 10.71 15.78 0.79
C LYS A 149 11.23 14.95 -0.39
N ILE A 150 11.00 13.64 -0.41
CA ILE A 150 11.38 12.75 -1.52
C ILE A 150 10.39 12.84 -2.70
N GLY A 151 9.27 13.54 -2.53
CA GLY A 151 8.34 13.80 -3.63
C GLY A 151 7.41 12.63 -4.00
N ILE A 152 7.39 11.53 -3.26
CA ILE A 152 6.53 10.38 -3.56
C ILE A 152 5.13 10.60 -2.96
N VAL A 153 4.12 10.82 -3.79
CA VAL A 153 2.76 11.17 -3.39
C VAL A 153 1.81 9.97 -3.25
N HIS A 154 2.14 8.82 -3.83
CA HIS A 154 1.37 7.58 -3.75
C HIS A 154 2.27 6.35 -3.73
N ARG A 155 1.67 5.17 -3.62
CA ARG A 155 2.45 3.93 -3.55
C ARG A 155 1.87 2.84 -4.45
N LEU A 156 2.75 1.92 -4.84
CA LEU A 156 2.43 0.61 -5.39
C LEU A 156 2.89 -0.46 -4.42
N ASP A 157 2.28 -1.64 -4.45
CA ASP A 157 2.78 -2.78 -3.70
C ASP A 157 4.16 -3.20 -4.24
N LYS A 158 4.96 -3.89 -3.44
CA LYS A 158 6.30 -4.36 -3.81
C LYS A 158 6.32 -5.01 -5.20
N ASP A 159 5.41 -5.96 -5.42
CA ASP A 159 5.37 -6.75 -6.64
C ASP A 159 4.40 -6.20 -7.70
N THR A 160 3.81 -5.03 -7.50
CA THR A 160 3.11 -4.29 -8.55
C THR A 160 4.13 -3.49 -9.35
N SER A 161 4.16 -3.68 -10.67
CA SER A 161 4.94 -2.86 -11.61
C SER A 161 4.11 -1.72 -12.18
N GLY A 162 4.75 -0.76 -12.84
CA GLY A 162 4.08 0.30 -13.59
C GLY A 162 4.22 1.69 -13.00
N LEU A 163 3.38 2.59 -13.47
CA LEU A 163 3.52 4.04 -13.30
C LEU A 163 3.40 4.51 -11.86
N ILE A 164 4.39 5.29 -11.46
CA ILE A 164 4.40 6.07 -10.22
C ILE A 164 4.90 7.49 -10.50
N VAL A 165 4.24 8.50 -9.92
CA VAL A 165 4.66 9.90 -10.03
C VAL A 165 5.50 10.31 -8.84
N VAL A 166 6.56 11.07 -9.12
CA VAL A 166 7.47 11.65 -8.13
C VAL A 166 7.59 13.15 -8.39
N ALA A 167 7.23 13.96 -7.42
CA ALA A 167 7.41 15.40 -7.46
C ALA A 167 8.87 15.77 -7.13
N LYS A 168 9.40 16.82 -7.77
CA LYS A 168 10.79 17.27 -7.58
C LYS A 168 10.94 18.35 -6.50
N ASN A 169 9.85 18.92 -6.01
CA ASN A 169 9.84 19.88 -4.91
C ASN A 169 8.55 19.80 -4.11
N GLU A 170 8.55 20.43 -2.93
CA GLU A 170 7.48 20.34 -1.95
C GLU A 170 6.16 20.95 -2.45
N ASN A 171 6.20 22.08 -3.18
CA ASN A 171 5.00 22.72 -3.73
C ASN A 171 4.31 21.83 -4.76
N VAL A 172 5.09 21.19 -5.63
CA VAL A 172 4.59 20.24 -6.62
C VAL A 172 4.06 18.97 -5.94
N HIS A 173 4.76 18.49 -4.90
CA HIS A 173 4.30 17.38 -4.11
C HIS A 173 2.90 17.64 -3.52
N GLU A 174 2.71 18.78 -2.86
CA GLU A 174 1.42 19.14 -2.26
C GLU A 174 0.32 19.28 -3.31
N ALA A 175 0.59 19.96 -4.43
CA ALA A 175 -0.37 20.14 -5.51
C ALA A 175 -0.81 18.79 -6.14
N ILE A 176 0.12 17.86 -6.34
CA ILE A 176 -0.23 16.52 -6.85
C ILE A 176 -0.94 15.69 -5.75
N ALA A 177 -0.47 15.75 -4.49
CA ALA A 177 -1.10 15.07 -3.37
C ALA A 177 -2.55 15.53 -3.15
N GLU A 178 -2.84 16.81 -3.38
CA GLU A 178 -4.21 17.34 -3.34
C GLU A 178 -5.10 16.69 -4.41
N GLN A 179 -4.64 16.55 -5.65
CA GLN A 179 -5.39 15.86 -6.70
C GLN A 179 -5.66 14.38 -6.33
N PHE A 180 -4.71 13.71 -5.65
CA PHE A 180 -4.95 12.37 -5.12
C PHE A 180 -6.03 12.37 -4.01
N ARG A 181 -6.00 13.34 -3.09
CA ARG A 181 -7.00 13.47 -2.01
C ARG A 181 -8.38 13.74 -2.58
N ASN A 182 -8.48 14.60 -3.59
CA ASN A 182 -9.72 14.97 -4.28
C ASN A 182 -10.22 13.89 -5.25
N ARG A 183 -9.44 12.79 -5.47
CA ARG A 183 -9.76 11.70 -6.40
C ARG A 183 -9.84 12.15 -7.87
N GLU A 184 -9.08 13.17 -8.23
CA GLU A 184 -9.00 13.72 -9.59
C GLU A 184 -8.02 12.93 -10.47
N VAL A 185 -7.10 12.18 -9.84
CA VAL A 185 -6.10 11.34 -10.52
C VAL A 185 -6.75 10.07 -11.05
N TYR A 186 -6.68 9.88 -12.36
CA TYR A 186 -7.06 8.62 -13.00
C TYR A 186 -5.95 7.59 -12.89
N LYS A 187 -6.29 6.38 -12.46
CA LYS A 187 -5.37 5.25 -12.30
C LYS A 187 -6.01 4.00 -12.85
N SER A 188 -5.35 3.36 -13.82
CA SER A 188 -5.82 2.10 -14.39
C SER A 188 -4.69 1.05 -14.36
N TYR A 189 -5.08 -0.14 -13.96
CA TYR A 189 -4.20 -1.30 -13.81
C TYR A 189 -4.64 -2.41 -14.73
N VAL A 190 -3.70 -3.25 -15.13
CA VAL A 190 -3.99 -4.54 -15.75
C VAL A 190 -3.83 -5.63 -14.70
N ALA A 191 -4.84 -6.45 -14.53
CA ALA A 191 -4.84 -7.59 -13.62
C ALA A 191 -5.30 -8.86 -14.33
N LEU A 192 -4.59 -9.97 -14.14
CA LEU A 192 -5.07 -11.29 -14.55
C LEU A 192 -5.63 -12.01 -13.31
N VAL A 193 -6.84 -12.52 -13.43
CA VAL A 193 -7.54 -13.19 -12.33
C VAL A 193 -7.89 -14.64 -12.64
N HIS A 194 -7.98 -15.46 -11.60
CA HIS A 194 -8.54 -16.80 -11.68
C HIS A 194 -10.04 -16.74 -11.94
N GLY A 195 -10.51 -17.66 -12.78
CA GLY A 195 -11.91 -17.82 -13.13
C GLY A 195 -12.41 -16.84 -14.19
N LEU A 196 -13.63 -17.06 -14.62
CA LEU A 196 -14.29 -16.25 -15.65
C LEU A 196 -15.18 -15.19 -14.98
N MET A 197 -14.91 -13.93 -15.30
CA MET A 197 -15.85 -12.85 -14.98
C MET A 197 -17.06 -12.96 -15.92
N ARG A 198 -18.26 -13.10 -15.37
CA ARG A 198 -19.49 -13.28 -16.17
C ARG A 198 -19.86 -12.01 -16.93
N GLU A 199 -19.86 -10.88 -16.22
CA GLU A 199 -20.15 -9.56 -16.80
C GLU A 199 -18.92 -9.02 -17.54
N ASN A 200 -19.13 -8.07 -18.45
CA ASN A 200 -18.03 -7.39 -19.14
C ASN A 200 -17.45 -6.23 -18.34
N THR A 201 -18.23 -5.67 -17.42
CA THR A 201 -17.84 -4.55 -16.55
C THR A 201 -18.51 -4.70 -15.19
N GLY A 202 -17.94 -4.05 -14.19
CA GLY A 202 -18.56 -3.99 -12.87
C GLY A 202 -17.79 -3.12 -11.89
N LYS A 203 -18.30 -3.09 -10.67
CA LYS A 203 -17.68 -2.36 -9.55
C LYS A 203 -17.63 -3.22 -8.30
N ILE A 204 -16.64 -2.91 -7.46
CA ILE A 204 -16.52 -3.42 -6.10
C ILE A 204 -16.41 -2.19 -5.21
N ASP A 205 -17.47 -1.90 -4.47
CA ASP A 205 -17.59 -0.76 -3.57
C ASP A 205 -17.72 -1.31 -2.15
N MET A 206 -16.57 -1.70 -1.60
CA MET A 206 -16.50 -2.41 -0.32
C MET A 206 -15.39 -1.81 0.55
N PRO A 207 -15.67 -1.53 1.84
CA PRO A 207 -14.68 -0.97 2.74
C PRO A 207 -13.59 -1.98 3.09
N LEU A 208 -12.36 -1.48 3.27
CA LEU A 208 -11.18 -2.28 3.59
C LEU A 208 -10.61 -1.90 4.95
N THR A 209 -10.20 -2.92 5.70
CA THR A 209 -9.46 -2.80 6.95
C THR A 209 -8.36 -3.87 7.02
N ARG A 210 -7.52 -3.85 8.04
CA ARG A 210 -6.61 -4.96 8.32
C ARG A 210 -7.41 -6.18 8.72
N ASP A 211 -6.96 -7.37 8.28
CA ASP A 211 -7.59 -8.62 8.67
C ASP A 211 -7.31 -8.87 10.17
N PRO A 212 -8.33 -9.02 11.01
CA PRO A 212 -8.15 -9.22 12.45
C PRO A 212 -7.46 -10.54 12.79
N ARG A 213 -7.50 -11.52 11.88
CA ARG A 213 -6.87 -12.84 12.07
C ARG A 213 -5.45 -12.91 11.52
N ASN A 214 -5.10 -12.03 10.57
CA ASN A 214 -3.78 -11.98 9.97
C ASN A 214 -3.43 -10.55 9.58
N ARG A 215 -2.68 -9.86 10.43
CA ARG A 215 -2.32 -8.43 10.26
C ARG A 215 -1.48 -8.12 9.02
N LEU A 216 -0.86 -9.11 8.41
CA LEU A 216 -0.17 -8.94 7.11
C LEU A 216 -1.15 -8.81 5.94
N LYS A 217 -2.44 -9.12 6.17
CA LYS A 217 -3.49 -9.06 5.17
C LYS A 217 -4.44 -7.90 5.40
N MET A 218 -5.08 -7.48 4.32
CA MET A 218 -6.24 -6.62 4.33
C MET A 218 -7.49 -7.45 4.06
N ALA A 219 -8.64 -7.02 4.54
CA ALA A 219 -9.91 -7.71 4.35
C ALA A 219 -11.04 -6.72 4.04
N VAL A 220 -12.07 -7.20 3.33
CA VAL A 220 -13.36 -6.50 3.20
C VAL A 220 -14.11 -6.68 4.51
N GLN A 221 -14.38 -5.58 5.21
CA GLN A 221 -15.09 -5.61 6.48
C GLN A 221 -15.87 -4.31 6.71
N THR A 222 -17.06 -4.43 7.27
CA THR A 222 -17.89 -3.28 7.70
C THR A 222 -17.12 -2.44 8.73
N GLY A 223 -17.16 -1.10 8.58
CA GLY A 223 -16.39 -0.19 9.42
C GLY A 223 -14.98 0.13 8.92
N GLY A 224 -14.50 -0.57 7.89
CA GLY A 224 -13.25 -0.27 7.22
C GLY A 224 -13.30 1.06 6.43
N ARG A 225 -12.17 1.42 5.83
CA ARG A 225 -12.06 2.63 5.00
C ARG A 225 -12.68 2.40 3.63
N ASN A 226 -13.52 3.32 3.16
CA ASN A 226 -14.18 3.24 1.85
C ASN A 226 -13.17 2.98 0.73
N ALA A 227 -13.47 2.00 -0.12
CA ALA A 227 -12.67 1.64 -1.28
C ALA A 227 -13.57 1.29 -2.46
N LEU A 228 -13.24 1.86 -3.64
CA LEU A 228 -13.99 1.66 -4.87
C LEU A 228 -13.04 1.27 -6.00
N SER A 229 -13.27 0.10 -6.59
CA SER A 229 -12.62 -0.41 -7.79
C SER A 229 -13.66 -0.67 -8.87
N LEU A 230 -13.39 -0.19 -10.07
CA LEU A 230 -14.17 -0.47 -11.28
C LEU A 230 -13.36 -1.42 -12.14
N TRP A 231 -14.00 -2.36 -12.80
CA TRP A 231 -13.30 -3.28 -13.68
C TRP A 231 -14.02 -3.44 -15.01
N LYS A 232 -13.24 -3.73 -16.05
CA LYS A 232 -13.69 -4.06 -17.40
C LYS A 232 -12.89 -5.24 -17.90
N VAL A 233 -13.57 -6.22 -18.51
CA VAL A 233 -12.91 -7.36 -19.13
C VAL A 233 -12.16 -6.88 -20.37
N ARG A 234 -10.85 -7.14 -20.42
CA ARG A 234 -10.00 -6.91 -21.59
C ARG A 234 -9.97 -8.15 -22.48
N GLN A 235 -9.83 -9.35 -21.86
CA GLN A 235 -9.80 -10.63 -22.54
C GLN A 235 -10.20 -11.76 -21.60
N ARG A 236 -10.89 -12.79 -22.12
CA ARG A 236 -11.13 -14.06 -21.41
C ARG A 236 -10.27 -15.16 -22.01
N PHE A 237 -9.73 -15.98 -21.13
CA PHE A 237 -9.07 -17.26 -21.45
C PHE A 237 -9.94 -18.39 -20.91
N GLU A 238 -9.57 -19.65 -21.12
CA GLU A 238 -10.37 -20.80 -20.66
C GLU A 238 -10.73 -20.74 -19.16
N ARG A 239 -9.75 -20.39 -18.30
CA ARG A 239 -9.89 -20.37 -16.83
C ARG A 239 -9.44 -19.08 -16.18
N PHE A 240 -9.13 -18.04 -16.95
CA PHE A 240 -8.62 -16.77 -16.47
C PHE A 240 -9.31 -15.61 -17.17
N THR A 241 -9.33 -14.47 -16.53
CA THR A 241 -9.81 -13.22 -17.12
C THR A 241 -8.80 -12.11 -16.95
N LEU A 242 -8.42 -11.45 -18.03
CA LEU A 242 -7.61 -10.25 -18.03
C LEU A 242 -8.52 -9.03 -17.91
N LEU A 243 -8.23 -8.18 -16.92
CA LEU A 243 -9.05 -7.04 -16.56
C LEU A 243 -8.28 -5.73 -16.69
N ASP A 244 -8.98 -4.69 -17.14
CA ASP A 244 -8.67 -3.30 -16.82
C ASP A 244 -9.34 -2.96 -15.49
N VAL A 245 -8.58 -2.47 -14.52
CA VAL A 245 -9.10 -2.13 -13.19
C VAL A 245 -8.78 -0.67 -12.89
N GLU A 246 -9.83 0.15 -12.82
CA GLU A 246 -9.72 1.55 -12.39
C GLU A 246 -9.97 1.64 -10.88
N ILE A 247 -9.13 2.38 -10.15
CA ILE A 247 -9.33 2.63 -8.72
C ILE A 247 -9.62 4.11 -8.44
N LYS A 248 -10.69 4.37 -7.71
CA LYS A 248 -11.05 5.72 -7.24
C LYS A 248 -10.42 6.07 -5.89
N THR A 249 -9.97 5.07 -5.18
CA THR A 249 -9.27 5.14 -3.90
C THR A 249 -7.95 4.39 -4.01
N GLY A 250 -7.02 4.57 -3.06
CA GLY A 250 -5.71 3.90 -3.06
C GLY A 250 -5.42 3.25 -1.70
N ARG A 251 -6.23 2.24 -1.30
CA ARG A 251 -6.01 1.50 -0.06
C ARG A 251 -4.98 0.40 -0.28
N THR A 252 -4.26 0.05 0.77
CA THR A 252 -3.29 -1.06 0.74
C THR A 252 -3.95 -2.32 0.19
N HIS A 253 -3.30 -2.99 -0.77
CA HIS A 253 -3.76 -4.21 -1.43
C HIS A 253 -5.17 -4.12 -2.05
N GLN A 254 -5.71 -2.93 -2.31
CA GLN A 254 -7.13 -2.74 -2.66
C GLN A 254 -7.60 -3.65 -3.80
N ILE A 255 -6.93 -3.64 -4.95
CA ILE A 255 -7.31 -4.45 -6.13
C ILE A 255 -7.29 -5.94 -5.79
N ARG A 256 -6.22 -6.37 -5.12
CA ARG A 256 -5.98 -7.77 -4.75
C ARG A 256 -7.09 -8.30 -3.83
N VAL A 257 -7.41 -7.55 -2.77
CA VAL A 257 -8.47 -7.90 -1.81
C VAL A 257 -9.85 -7.85 -2.45
N HIS A 258 -10.16 -6.82 -3.24
CA HIS A 258 -11.45 -6.68 -3.91
C HIS A 258 -11.70 -7.83 -4.88
N LEU A 259 -10.71 -8.20 -5.70
CA LEU A 259 -10.86 -9.30 -6.66
C LEU A 259 -10.94 -10.66 -5.95
N ALA A 260 -10.18 -10.88 -4.87
CA ALA A 260 -10.33 -12.06 -4.03
C ALA A 260 -11.71 -12.15 -3.39
N TYR A 261 -12.24 -11.04 -2.85
CA TYR A 261 -13.60 -10.97 -2.32
C TYR A 261 -14.68 -11.36 -3.37
N LYS A 262 -14.47 -11.00 -4.64
CA LYS A 262 -15.32 -11.43 -5.78
C LYS A 262 -15.09 -12.88 -6.20
N ASN A 263 -14.27 -13.64 -5.46
CA ASN A 263 -13.91 -15.01 -5.80
C ASN A 263 -13.12 -15.15 -7.12
N ASN A 264 -12.49 -14.05 -7.58
CA ASN A 264 -11.60 -14.02 -8.72
C ASN A 264 -10.25 -13.41 -8.32
N PRO A 265 -9.45 -14.09 -7.45
CA PRO A 265 -8.20 -13.55 -6.97
C PRO A 265 -7.18 -13.39 -8.10
N VAL A 266 -6.23 -12.47 -7.90
CA VAL A 266 -5.16 -12.21 -8.87
C VAL A 266 -4.24 -13.44 -8.96
N VAL A 267 -3.85 -13.79 -10.18
CA VAL A 267 -2.91 -14.89 -10.47
C VAL A 267 -1.54 -14.56 -9.88
N GLY A 268 -0.90 -15.53 -9.23
CA GLY A 268 0.39 -15.38 -8.57
C GLY A 268 0.32 -14.68 -7.20
N ASP A 269 -0.87 -14.34 -6.70
CA ASP A 269 -1.04 -13.69 -5.40
C ASP A 269 -1.14 -14.70 -4.25
N GLU A 270 0.00 -15.17 -3.76
CA GLU A 270 0.04 -16.14 -2.65
C GLU A 270 -0.68 -15.66 -1.37
N THR A 271 -0.84 -14.33 -1.22
CA THR A 271 -1.50 -13.76 -0.05
C THR A 271 -3.02 -13.98 -0.09
N TYR A 272 -3.65 -13.83 -1.26
CA TYR A 272 -5.11 -13.76 -1.39
C TYR A 272 -5.74 -14.82 -2.31
N ASN A 273 -4.95 -15.66 -2.98
CA ASN A 273 -5.49 -16.64 -3.93
C ASN A 273 -5.89 -17.98 -3.31
N GLU A 274 -5.67 -18.15 -2.00
CA GLU A 274 -6.04 -19.37 -1.25
C GLU A 274 -5.53 -20.67 -1.90
N GLY A 275 -4.36 -20.60 -2.52
CA GLY A 275 -3.72 -21.76 -3.17
C GLY A 275 -4.26 -22.09 -4.56
N ARG A 276 -5.07 -21.24 -5.18
CA ARG A 276 -5.64 -21.50 -6.52
C ARG A 276 -4.59 -21.72 -7.61
N ASP A 277 -3.45 -21.06 -7.53
CA ASP A 277 -2.34 -21.28 -8.46
C ASP A 277 -1.95 -22.76 -8.53
N LYS A 278 -1.97 -23.46 -7.38
CA LYS A 278 -1.60 -24.87 -7.27
C LYS A 278 -2.67 -25.81 -7.84
N THR A 279 -3.92 -25.35 -7.99
CA THR A 279 -5.05 -26.12 -8.50
C THR A 279 -5.25 -25.99 -10.01
N VAL A 280 -4.42 -25.19 -10.70
CA VAL A 280 -4.42 -25.08 -12.16
C VAL A 280 -4.07 -26.43 -12.77
N ALA A 281 -4.99 -26.99 -13.58
CA ALA A 281 -4.84 -28.35 -14.13
C ALA A 281 -3.69 -28.44 -15.15
N ASP A 282 -3.57 -27.45 -16.02
CA ASP A 282 -2.50 -27.37 -16.99
C ASP A 282 -1.14 -27.17 -16.29
N VAL A 283 -0.23 -28.13 -16.51
CA VAL A 283 1.10 -28.15 -15.89
C VAL A 283 1.97 -27.00 -16.38
N ASN A 284 1.86 -26.64 -17.66
CA ASN A 284 2.68 -25.57 -18.25
C ASN A 284 2.24 -24.20 -17.69
N ILE A 285 0.92 -23.96 -17.60
CA ILE A 285 0.39 -22.74 -17.01
C ILE A 285 0.77 -22.67 -15.53
N ARG A 286 0.63 -23.78 -14.79
CA ARG A 286 1.01 -23.82 -13.37
C ARG A 286 2.50 -23.52 -13.17
N GLN A 287 3.37 -24.07 -14.01
CA GLN A 287 4.81 -23.77 -13.97
C GLN A 287 5.09 -22.33 -14.35
N ALA A 288 4.37 -21.77 -15.34
CA ALA A 288 4.50 -20.36 -15.71
C ALA A 288 4.09 -19.42 -14.57
N ILE A 289 3.05 -19.75 -13.78
CA ILE A 289 2.69 -19.00 -12.58
C ILE A 289 3.82 -19.01 -11.54
N VAL A 290 4.41 -20.18 -11.28
CA VAL A 290 5.55 -20.29 -10.36
C VAL A 290 6.73 -19.46 -10.86
N ASN A 291 7.07 -19.55 -12.14
CA ASN A 291 8.18 -18.83 -12.75
C ASN A 291 7.97 -17.30 -12.78
N LEU A 292 6.71 -16.84 -12.76
CA LEU A 292 6.39 -15.42 -12.71
C LEU A 292 6.91 -14.77 -11.41
N ASN A 293 6.94 -15.51 -10.30
CA ASN A 293 7.45 -15.10 -8.99
C ASN A 293 6.90 -13.75 -8.48
N ARG A 294 5.70 -13.41 -8.90
CA ARG A 294 4.94 -12.22 -8.51
C ARG A 294 3.47 -12.39 -8.89
N PHE A 295 2.61 -11.54 -8.35
CA PHE A 295 1.23 -11.48 -8.84
C PHE A 295 1.09 -10.65 -10.13
N PHE A 296 0.11 -11.02 -10.95
CA PHE A 296 -0.14 -10.38 -12.23
C PHE A 296 -0.93 -9.07 -12.04
N LEU A 297 -0.22 -8.00 -11.67
CA LEU A 297 -0.79 -6.66 -11.50
C LEU A 297 0.21 -5.61 -11.98
N HIS A 298 -0.26 -4.68 -12.84
CA HIS A 298 0.56 -3.64 -13.45
C HIS A 298 -0.22 -2.32 -13.52
N ALA A 299 0.36 -1.23 -13.04
CA ALA A 299 -0.17 0.12 -13.12
C ALA A 299 0.07 0.72 -14.51
N GLU A 300 -0.84 0.47 -15.44
CA GLU A 300 -0.66 0.73 -16.88
C GLU A 300 -0.88 2.20 -17.24
N LYS A 301 -1.88 2.87 -16.61
CA LYS A 301 -2.24 4.26 -16.98
C LYS A 301 -2.34 5.13 -15.75
N LEU A 302 -1.80 6.33 -15.89
CA LEU A 302 -1.85 7.39 -14.89
C LEU A 302 -2.17 8.72 -15.57
N SER A 303 -3.19 9.43 -15.08
CA SER A 303 -3.51 10.76 -15.62
C SER A 303 -3.86 11.73 -14.51
N PHE A 304 -3.33 12.94 -14.61
CA PHE A 304 -3.58 14.01 -13.64
C PHE A 304 -3.35 15.37 -14.33
N THR A 305 -3.69 16.46 -13.65
CA THR A 305 -3.46 17.83 -14.14
C THR A 305 -2.06 18.28 -13.76
N HIS A 306 -1.31 18.80 -14.73
CA HIS A 306 0.03 19.32 -14.49
C HIS A 306 -0.03 20.49 -13.48
N PRO A 307 0.73 20.43 -12.37
CA PRO A 307 0.57 21.38 -11.26
C PRO A 307 0.93 22.83 -11.60
N LYS A 308 1.69 23.06 -12.68
CA LYS A 308 2.10 24.40 -13.12
C LYS A 308 1.33 24.89 -14.33
N THR A 309 1.16 24.04 -15.36
CA THR A 309 0.54 24.46 -16.64
C THR A 309 -0.97 24.27 -16.68
N SER A 310 -1.52 23.49 -15.72
CA SER A 310 -2.93 23.09 -15.68
C SER A 310 -3.37 22.22 -16.87
N GLU A 311 -2.44 21.71 -17.65
CA GLU A 311 -2.72 20.78 -18.75
C GLU A 311 -2.98 19.39 -18.23
N LYS A 312 -3.89 18.67 -18.88
CA LYS A 312 -4.15 17.26 -18.54
C LYS A 312 -3.06 16.37 -19.12
N MET A 313 -2.30 15.73 -18.21
CA MET A 313 -1.24 14.79 -18.56
C MET A 313 -1.77 13.37 -18.57
N ASN A 314 -1.36 12.57 -19.56
CA ASN A 314 -1.73 11.17 -19.68
C ASN A 314 -0.47 10.34 -19.92
N PHE A 315 -0.25 9.34 -19.05
CA PHE A 315 0.93 8.48 -19.12
C PHE A 315 0.49 7.03 -19.28
N TYR A 316 1.31 6.28 -20.00
CA TYR A 316 1.11 4.88 -20.30
C TYR A 316 2.44 4.12 -20.14
N ALA A 317 2.42 3.02 -19.39
CA ALA A 317 3.50 2.03 -19.37
C ALA A 317 3.01 0.75 -20.05
N PRO A 318 3.75 0.22 -21.01
CA PRO A 318 3.41 -1.07 -21.60
C PRO A 318 3.49 -2.16 -20.53
N LEU A 319 2.70 -3.22 -20.69
CA LEU A 319 2.71 -4.36 -19.78
C LEU A 319 4.15 -4.93 -19.69
N ALA A 320 4.62 -5.12 -18.46
CA ALA A 320 5.96 -5.65 -18.20
C ALA A 320 6.23 -6.94 -19.00
N MET A 321 7.47 -7.12 -19.44
CA MET A 321 7.84 -8.19 -20.38
C MET A 321 7.43 -9.57 -19.87
N GLU A 322 7.70 -9.88 -18.61
CA GLU A 322 7.35 -11.16 -17.98
C GLU A 322 5.84 -11.41 -17.94
N LEU A 323 5.03 -10.35 -17.79
CA LEU A 323 3.58 -10.46 -17.83
C LEU A 323 3.07 -10.70 -19.27
N ASN A 324 3.69 -10.06 -20.25
CA ASN A 324 3.39 -10.32 -21.66
C ASN A 324 3.74 -11.75 -22.07
N GLU A 325 4.89 -12.26 -21.64
CA GLU A 325 5.29 -13.66 -21.93
C GLU A 325 4.31 -14.64 -21.28
N PHE A 326 3.87 -14.36 -20.06
CA PHE A 326 2.84 -15.18 -19.42
C PHE A 326 1.52 -15.21 -20.23
N LEU A 327 1.09 -14.07 -20.77
CA LEU A 327 -0.12 -14.03 -21.64
C LEU A 327 0.05 -14.83 -22.93
N LYS A 328 1.28 -14.94 -23.48
CA LYS A 328 1.55 -15.81 -24.63
C LYS A 328 1.37 -17.29 -24.28
N VAL A 329 1.80 -17.71 -23.09
CA VAL A 329 1.56 -19.07 -22.60
C VAL A 329 0.06 -19.36 -22.55
N LEU A 330 -0.75 -18.44 -21.97
CA LEU A 330 -2.22 -18.61 -21.90
C LEU A 330 -2.92 -18.64 -23.25
N LYS A 331 -2.36 -18.03 -24.30
CA LYS A 331 -2.96 -18.04 -25.65
C LYS A 331 -2.67 -19.33 -26.40
N ASN A 332 -1.61 -20.03 -26.02
CA ASN A 332 -1.13 -21.25 -26.70
C ASN A 332 -1.58 -22.52 -25.96
N ALA A 333 -2.21 -22.40 -24.81
CA ALA A 333 -2.81 -23.47 -24.04
C ALA A 333 -4.32 -23.55 -24.27
#